data_dd3e80598676d48679227273efed5b20
#
_entry.id   dd3e80598676d48679227273efed5b20
#
_cell.length_a   1.000
_cell.length_b   1.000
_cell.length_c   1.000
_cell.angle_alpha   90.00
_cell.angle_beta   90.00
_cell.angle_gamma   90.00
#
_symmetry.space_group_name_H-M   'P 1'
#
loop_
_entity.id
_entity.type
_entity.pdbx_description
1 polymer ?
#
loop_
_entity_poly.entity_id
_entity_poly.type
_entity_poly.pdbx_seq_one_letter_code
_entity_poly.pdbx_strand_id
1 'polypeptide(L)'
;MWQQRSKAHWLKNGDINSKFFHNKASQRFRRNRILGLEESRGIMCMGDDKVEGILEEYYQHLFTSSNPCGVEEVTQYTHRVVTEEMNKELIGDFTCAEVELALCQMAPLKASGLDGMPPVFYQHYWPSIGDDVTEVVLAYLHVDTIHSGLNHTYLTLIPKVKSPVKVLDFRPIALCNILYTIISKVLANRLKIILPNISYEFQSASQTDKAISDNILVAFETLHHLKTKKTGKNGFMAMKLDMSKAYDRVEWRFLMNIMEWMGFHEK
;
A
#
# COMPACT_ATOMS: atom_id res chain seq x y z
N MET A 1 -8.08 -4.47 23.07
CA MET A 1 -6.78 -3.77 23.05
C MET A 1 -5.57 -4.72 23.13
N TRP A 2 -5.38 -5.54 24.16
CA TRP A 2 -4.21 -6.44 24.30
C TRP A 2 -4.17 -7.56 23.25
N GLN A 3 -5.31 -8.14 22.89
CA GLN A 3 -5.43 -9.11 21.80
C GLN A 3 -4.94 -8.51 20.48
N GLN A 4 -5.38 -7.30 20.15
CA GLN A 4 -4.96 -6.58 18.95
C GLN A 4 -3.45 -6.31 18.95
N ARG A 5 -2.90 -5.83 20.07
CA ARG A 5 -1.46 -5.59 20.22
C ARG A 5 -0.61 -6.85 20.16
N SER A 6 -1.14 -7.97 20.62
CA SER A 6 -0.45 -9.28 20.59
C SER A 6 -0.44 -9.91 19.20
N LYS A 7 -1.42 -9.57 18.32
CA LYS A 7 -1.67 -10.22 17.02
C LYS A 7 -1.90 -11.73 17.10
N ALA A 8 -2.41 -12.22 18.21
CA ALA A 8 -2.71 -13.64 18.43
C ALA A 8 -4.15 -13.96 18.00
N HIS A 9 -4.41 -13.97 16.69
CA HIS A 9 -5.74 -14.14 16.10
C HIS A 9 -6.38 -15.52 16.31
N TRP A 10 -5.58 -16.54 16.62
CA TRP A 10 -6.05 -17.91 16.79
C TRP A 10 -6.77 -18.14 18.14
N LEU A 11 -6.64 -17.21 19.11
CA LEU A 11 -7.37 -17.24 20.36
C LEU A 11 -8.61 -16.33 20.30
N LYS A 12 -9.61 -16.71 19.52
CA LYS A 12 -10.82 -15.87 19.34
C LYS A 12 -11.69 -15.78 20.60
N ASN A 13 -11.70 -16.80 21.47
CA ASN A 13 -12.59 -16.92 22.61
C ASN A 13 -11.88 -16.88 23.97
N GLY A 14 -10.61 -16.46 24.02
CA GLY A 14 -9.85 -16.36 25.25
C GLY A 14 -10.07 -15.04 26.00
N ASP A 15 -9.68 -15.01 27.26
CA ASP A 15 -9.61 -13.78 28.07
C ASP A 15 -8.71 -12.74 27.37
N ILE A 16 -9.30 -11.65 26.92
CA ILE A 16 -8.64 -10.57 26.14
C ILE A 16 -7.61 -9.81 26.99
N ASN A 17 -7.71 -9.91 28.30
CA ASN A 17 -6.82 -9.26 29.28
C ASN A 17 -5.89 -10.24 29.99
N SER A 18 -5.69 -11.44 29.46
CA SER A 18 -4.86 -12.45 30.09
C SER A 18 -3.36 -12.11 30.07
N LYS A 19 -2.61 -12.69 31.00
CA LYS A 19 -1.15 -12.61 31.08
C LYS A 19 -0.48 -13.02 29.76
N PHE A 20 -1.10 -13.94 29.01
CA PHE A 20 -0.64 -14.36 27.69
C PHE A 20 -0.56 -13.19 26.69
N PHE A 21 -1.66 -12.43 26.54
CA PHE A 21 -1.72 -11.30 25.60
C PHE A 21 -0.77 -10.18 26.03
N HIS A 22 -0.66 -9.90 27.33
CA HIS A 22 0.31 -8.93 27.86
C HIS A 22 1.75 -9.33 27.54
N ASN A 23 2.11 -10.59 27.80
CA ASN A 23 3.45 -11.09 27.50
C ASN A 23 3.77 -11.04 26.01
N LYS A 24 2.83 -11.46 25.15
CA LYS A 24 3.01 -11.39 23.69
C LYS A 24 3.17 -9.96 23.20
N ALA A 25 2.36 -9.03 23.68
CA ALA A 25 2.45 -7.62 23.33
C ALA A 25 3.80 -7.02 23.78
N SER A 26 4.23 -7.32 25.02
CA SER A 26 5.51 -6.86 25.56
C SER A 26 6.72 -7.43 24.80
N GLN A 27 6.69 -8.74 24.47
CA GLN A 27 7.73 -9.36 23.63
C GLN A 27 7.80 -8.71 22.26
N ARG A 28 6.64 -8.45 21.64
CA ARG A 28 6.57 -7.80 20.34
C ARG A 28 7.10 -6.37 20.40
N PHE A 29 6.73 -5.59 21.42
CA PHE A 29 7.23 -4.24 21.62
C PHE A 29 8.76 -4.22 21.74
N ARG A 30 9.35 -5.11 22.59
CA ARG A 30 10.80 -5.23 22.73
C ARG A 30 11.48 -5.64 21.42
N ARG A 31 10.89 -6.57 20.68
CA ARG A 31 11.44 -7.05 19.41
C ARG A 31 11.42 -5.98 18.31
N ASN A 32 10.40 -5.13 18.30
CA ASN A 32 10.22 -4.11 17.27
C ASN A 32 10.90 -2.78 17.62
N ARG A 33 11.45 -2.65 18.85
CA ARG A 33 12.18 -1.46 19.26
C ARG A 33 13.46 -1.33 18.46
N ILE A 34 13.67 -0.17 17.85
CA ILE A 34 14.88 0.19 17.15
C ILE A 34 15.89 0.67 18.19
N LEU A 35 16.98 -0.07 18.38
CA LEU A 35 18.02 0.25 19.37
C LEU A 35 19.12 1.12 18.76
N GLY A 36 19.35 0.98 17.45
CA GLY A 36 20.33 1.75 16.70
C GLY A 36 20.22 1.42 15.23
N LEU A 37 20.78 2.28 14.39
CA LEU A 37 20.86 2.14 12.95
C LEU A 37 22.28 2.42 12.46
N GLU A 38 22.67 1.73 11.40
CA GLU A 38 23.90 1.96 10.68
C GLU A 38 23.71 3.13 9.72
N GLU A 39 24.54 4.16 9.88
CA GLU A 39 24.64 5.29 8.97
C GLU A 39 25.26 4.86 7.62
N SER A 40 25.15 5.72 6.59
CA SER A 40 25.71 5.49 5.23
C SER A 40 27.19 5.11 5.21
N ARG A 41 27.94 5.51 6.23
CA ARG A 41 29.37 5.21 6.39
C ARG A 41 29.67 3.91 7.12
N GLY A 42 28.65 3.12 7.47
CA GLY A 42 28.84 1.86 8.20
C GLY A 42 29.04 2.03 9.72
N ILE A 43 28.77 3.22 10.25
CA ILE A 43 28.91 3.51 11.68
C ILE A 43 27.56 3.25 12.36
N MET A 44 27.58 2.44 13.41
CA MET A 44 26.39 2.18 14.24
C MET A 44 26.08 3.39 15.12
N CYS A 45 24.93 4.00 14.91
CA CYS A 45 24.42 5.11 15.69
C CYS A 45 23.38 4.60 16.69
N MET A 46 23.57 4.90 17.95
CA MET A 46 22.66 4.56 19.06
C MET A 46 22.03 5.84 19.62
N GLY A 47 20.83 5.69 20.20
CA GLY A 47 20.06 6.79 20.78
C GLY A 47 18.99 7.32 19.85
N ASP A 48 17.88 7.73 20.46
CA ASP A 48 16.64 8.06 19.73
C ASP A 48 16.86 9.22 18.76
N ASP A 49 17.53 10.31 19.15
CA ASP A 49 17.78 11.49 18.30
C ASP A 49 18.59 11.16 17.04
N LYS A 50 19.63 10.31 17.17
CA LYS A 50 20.46 9.92 16.02
C LYS A 50 19.71 8.97 15.08
N VAL A 51 18.96 8.04 15.65
CA VAL A 51 18.12 7.11 14.90
C VAL A 51 17.04 7.87 14.14
N GLU A 52 16.40 8.86 14.77
CA GLU A 52 15.41 9.73 14.16
C GLU A 52 16.02 10.49 12.96
N GLY A 53 17.16 11.13 13.14
CA GLY A 53 17.83 11.85 12.05
C GLY A 53 18.16 10.97 10.86
N ILE A 54 18.65 9.73 11.08
CA ILE A 54 18.93 8.77 9.99
C ILE A 54 17.64 8.38 9.26
N LEU A 55 16.55 8.16 10.00
CA LEU A 55 15.26 7.81 9.41
C LEU A 55 14.68 8.97 8.62
N GLU A 56 14.71 10.18 9.17
CA GLU A 56 14.22 11.39 8.53
C GLU A 56 14.95 11.65 7.21
N GLU A 57 16.29 11.67 7.22
CA GLU A 57 17.11 11.84 6.03
C GLU A 57 16.79 10.79 4.95
N TYR A 58 16.69 9.53 5.36
CA TYR A 58 16.37 8.43 4.43
C TYR A 58 15.00 8.58 3.79
N TYR A 59 13.94 8.85 4.57
CA TYR A 59 12.60 8.96 4.03
C TYR A 59 12.37 10.25 3.29
N GLN A 60 12.99 11.35 3.70
CA GLN A 60 12.98 12.60 2.95
C GLN A 60 13.58 12.40 1.56
N HIS A 61 14.73 11.73 1.46
CA HIS A 61 15.32 11.40 0.17
C HIS A 61 14.46 10.44 -0.65
N LEU A 62 13.85 9.44 -0.01
CA LEU A 62 13.01 8.45 -0.71
C LEU A 62 11.74 9.08 -1.31
N PHE A 63 11.10 10.01 -0.60
CA PHE A 63 9.84 10.63 -1.00
C PHE A 63 10.00 11.96 -1.75
N THR A 64 11.22 12.44 -1.90
CA THR A 64 11.49 13.61 -2.73
C THR A 64 11.67 13.19 -4.18
N SER A 65 10.94 13.87 -5.08
CA SER A 65 11.05 13.60 -6.52
C SER A 65 12.48 13.85 -7.01
N SER A 66 12.96 12.95 -7.85
CA SER A 66 14.21 13.12 -8.58
C SER A 66 14.09 14.00 -9.81
N ASN A 67 12.87 14.47 -10.13
CA ASN A 67 12.53 15.24 -11.34
C ASN A 67 13.11 14.60 -12.61
N PRO A 68 12.76 13.34 -12.93
CA PRO A 68 13.34 12.61 -14.06
C PRO A 68 13.07 13.33 -15.37
N CYS A 69 14.05 13.33 -16.26
CA CYS A 69 13.92 13.80 -17.63
C CYS A 69 13.36 12.67 -18.52
N GLY A 70 12.75 13.04 -19.67
CA GLY A 70 12.33 12.06 -20.69
C GLY A 70 11.11 11.23 -20.32
N VAL A 71 10.30 11.69 -19.37
CA VAL A 71 9.06 11.00 -18.97
C VAL A 71 8.13 10.85 -20.18
N GLU A 72 7.98 11.90 -20.96
CA GLU A 72 7.13 11.95 -22.15
C GLU A 72 7.61 10.96 -23.23
N GLU A 73 8.92 10.77 -23.40
CA GLU A 73 9.51 9.83 -24.35
C GLU A 73 9.15 8.37 -24.02
N VAL A 74 9.01 8.06 -22.73
CA VAL A 74 8.64 6.71 -22.28
C VAL A 74 7.13 6.52 -22.34
N THR A 75 6.37 7.50 -21.88
CA THR A 75 4.91 7.40 -21.79
C THR A 75 4.21 7.40 -23.15
N GLN A 76 4.81 7.99 -24.19
CA GLN A 76 4.27 7.95 -25.57
C GLN A 76 4.05 6.54 -26.14
N TYR A 77 4.74 5.53 -25.61
CA TYR A 77 4.54 4.12 -26.00
C TYR A 77 3.34 3.47 -25.32
N THR A 78 2.68 4.19 -24.41
CA THR A 78 1.46 3.72 -23.75
C THR A 78 0.28 3.87 -24.69
N HIS A 79 -0.52 2.82 -24.82
CA HIS A 79 -1.70 2.85 -25.68
C HIS A 79 -2.93 3.31 -24.91
N ARG A 80 -3.83 4.00 -25.62
CA ARG A 80 -5.15 4.34 -25.08
C ARG A 80 -5.97 3.06 -24.90
N VAL A 81 -6.31 2.72 -23.67
CA VAL A 81 -7.05 1.51 -23.30
C VAL A 81 -8.33 1.82 -22.51
N VAL A 82 -8.41 3.02 -21.94
CA VAL A 82 -9.60 3.48 -21.19
C VAL A 82 -10.58 4.09 -22.18
N THR A 83 -11.80 3.54 -22.20
CA THR A 83 -12.88 3.99 -23.08
C THR A 83 -13.68 5.12 -22.43
N GLU A 84 -14.52 5.80 -23.23
CA GLU A 84 -15.44 6.83 -22.74
C GLU A 84 -16.47 6.27 -21.75
N GLU A 85 -16.89 5.01 -21.95
CA GLU A 85 -17.81 4.31 -21.04
C GLU A 85 -17.14 4.06 -19.67
N MET A 86 -15.89 3.59 -19.67
CA MET A 86 -15.10 3.41 -18.44
C MET A 86 -14.91 4.75 -17.71
N ASN A 87 -14.61 5.82 -18.44
CA ASN A 87 -14.50 7.14 -17.84
C ASN A 87 -15.81 7.61 -17.20
N LYS A 88 -16.96 7.39 -17.86
CA LYS A 88 -18.26 7.71 -17.29
C LYS A 88 -18.53 6.98 -15.97
N GLU A 89 -18.13 5.72 -15.87
CA GLU A 89 -18.25 4.96 -14.62
C GLU A 89 -17.32 5.51 -13.51
N LEU A 90 -16.10 5.91 -13.88
CA LEU A 90 -15.13 6.42 -12.91
C LEU A 90 -15.50 7.80 -12.36
N ILE A 91 -15.96 8.72 -13.24
CA ILE A 91 -16.25 10.12 -12.89
C ILE A 91 -17.69 10.36 -12.43
N GLY A 92 -18.55 9.35 -12.49
CA GLY A 92 -19.93 9.44 -12.01
C GLY A 92 -20.01 9.90 -10.55
N ASP A 93 -21.15 10.45 -10.14
CA ASP A 93 -21.32 10.94 -8.78
C ASP A 93 -21.08 9.84 -7.75
N PHE A 94 -20.36 10.18 -6.69
CA PHE A 94 -20.12 9.27 -5.57
C PHE A 94 -21.37 9.14 -4.70
N THR A 95 -21.63 7.94 -4.20
CA THR A 95 -22.85 7.61 -3.46
C THR A 95 -22.57 7.23 -2.00
N CYS A 96 -23.55 7.43 -1.12
CA CYS A 96 -23.49 6.97 0.26
C CYS A 96 -23.23 5.46 0.36
N ALA A 97 -23.81 4.66 -0.55
CA ALA A 97 -23.61 3.22 -0.58
C ALA A 97 -22.16 2.81 -0.85
N GLU A 98 -21.42 3.56 -1.68
CA GLU A 98 -20.00 3.30 -1.92
C GLU A 98 -19.15 3.59 -0.68
N VAL A 99 -19.49 4.64 0.08
CA VAL A 99 -18.82 5.00 1.34
C VAL A 99 -19.04 3.90 2.39
N GLU A 100 -20.28 3.48 2.58
CA GLU A 100 -20.63 2.39 3.49
C GLU A 100 -19.95 1.07 3.11
N LEU A 101 -19.99 0.71 1.82
CA LEU A 101 -19.32 -0.49 1.31
C LEU A 101 -17.81 -0.44 1.57
N ALA A 102 -17.16 0.70 1.34
CA ALA A 102 -15.75 0.89 1.59
C ALA A 102 -15.40 0.64 3.06
N LEU A 103 -16.20 1.17 3.98
CA LEU A 103 -16.03 0.94 5.43
C LEU A 103 -16.28 -0.53 5.81
N CYS A 104 -17.34 -1.16 5.30
CA CYS A 104 -17.65 -2.57 5.58
C CYS A 104 -16.55 -3.53 5.12
N GLN A 105 -15.84 -3.21 4.03
CA GLN A 105 -14.73 -3.99 3.53
C GLN A 105 -13.45 -3.87 4.38
N MET A 106 -13.39 -2.96 5.34
CA MET A 106 -12.21 -2.81 6.21
C MET A 106 -12.20 -3.84 7.32
N ALA A 107 -11.00 -4.38 7.61
CA ALA A 107 -10.83 -5.24 8.78
C ALA A 107 -11.08 -4.43 10.08
N PRO A 108 -12.02 -4.86 10.95
CA PRO A 108 -12.43 -4.09 12.12
C PRO A 108 -11.31 -3.66 13.04
N LEU A 109 -10.30 -4.53 13.23
CA LEU A 109 -9.15 -4.32 14.11
C LEU A 109 -7.89 -3.82 13.37
N LYS A 110 -8.05 -3.21 12.18
CA LYS A 110 -6.94 -2.51 11.51
C LYS A 110 -6.41 -1.40 12.43
N ALA A 111 -5.10 -1.21 12.44
CA ALA A 111 -4.49 -0.12 13.21
C ALA A 111 -5.03 1.24 12.72
N SER A 112 -5.38 2.09 13.66
CA SER A 112 -5.84 3.47 13.44
C SER A 112 -4.68 4.39 13.06
N GLY A 113 -5.02 5.53 12.48
CA GLY A 113 -4.12 6.67 12.28
C GLY A 113 -3.94 7.50 13.55
N LEU A 114 -3.69 8.80 13.34
CA LEU A 114 -3.50 9.80 14.40
C LEU A 114 -4.72 9.96 15.31
N ASP A 115 -5.92 9.82 14.76
CA ASP A 115 -7.20 9.91 15.47
C ASP A 115 -7.40 8.82 16.52
N GLY A 116 -6.60 7.75 16.47
CA GLY A 116 -6.71 6.60 17.37
C GLY A 116 -7.98 5.77 17.17
N MET A 117 -8.82 6.09 16.20
CA MET A 117 -10.10 5.43 15.94
C MET A 117 -9.95 4.31 14.91
N PRO A 118 -10.11 3.01 15.30
CA PRO A 118 -10.05 1.89 14.35
C PRO A 118 -11.37 1.76 13.56
N PRO A 119 -11.38 1.03 12.42
CA PRO A 119 -12.60 0.84 11.61
C PRO A 119 -13.78 0.29 12.41
N VAL A 120 -13.56 -0.54 13.43
CA VAL A 120 -14.63 -1.08 14.27
C VAL A 120 -15.44 0.02 14.98
N PHE A 121 -14.82 1.16 15.31
CA PHE A 121 -15.54 2.29 15.87
C PHE A 121 -16.58 2.83 14.88
N TYR A 122 -16.15 3.12 13.66
CA TYR A 122 -17.05 3.61 12.60
C TYR A 122 -18.10 2.58 12.22
N GLN A 123 -17.73 1.29 12.11
CA GLN A 123 -18.65 0.21 11.78
C GLN A 123 -19.73 0.02 12.87
N HIS A 124 -19.36 0.14 14.15
CA HIS A 124 -20.28 -0.04 15.27
C HIS A 124 -21.25 1.13 15.44
N TYR A 125 -20.74 2.35 15.29
CA TYR A 125 -21.54 3.57 15.47
C TYR A 125 -22.12 4.11 14.15
N TRP A 126 -22.01 3.36 13.06
CA TRP A 126 -22.50 3.78 11.74
C TRP A 126 -23.94 4.31 11.76
N PRO A 127 -24.91 3.69 12.47
CA PRO A 127 -26.28 4.20 12.54
C PRO A 127 -26.40 5.62 13.12
N SER A 128 -25.40 6.08 13.86
CA SER A 128 -25.41 7.41 14.52
C SER A 128 -24.53 8.44 13.85
N ILE A 129 -23.42 8.01 13.20
CA ILE A 129 -22.41 8.93 12.63
C ILE A 129 -22.28 8.76 11.11
N GLY A 130 -23.01 7.82 10.51
CA GLY A 130 -22.83 7.46 9.10
C GLY A 130 -23.11 8.62 8.16
N ASP A 131 -24.13 9.41 8.44
CA ASP A 131 -24.49 10.58 7.62
C ASP A 131 -23.39 11.64 7.64
N ASP A 132 -22.86 11.98 8.82
CA ASP A 132 -21.78 12.95 8.98
C ASP A 132 -20.48 12.46 8.28
N VAL A 133 -20.13 11.19 8.46
CA VAL A 133 -18.96 10.58 7.81
C VAL A 133 -19.12 10.58 6.30
N THR A 134 -20.30 10.26 5.80
CA THR A 134 -20.61 10.23 4.37
C THR A 134 -20.52 11.62 3.78
N GLU A 135 -21.11 12.64 4.42
CA GLU A 135 -21.04 14.03 3.98
C GLU A 135 -19.58 14.50 3.84
N VAL A 136 -18.76 14.23 4.87
CA VAL A 136 -17.34 14.59 4.86
C VAL A 136 -16.58 13.86 3.73
N VAL A 137 -16.78 12.54 3.59
CA VAL A 137 -16.11 11.75 2.55
C VAL A 137 -16.50 12.22 1.15
N LEU A 138 -17.81 12.45 0.90
CA LEU A 138 -18.30 12.93 -0.39
C LEU A 138 -17.77 14.34 -0.69
N ALA A 139 -17.72 15.23 0.30
CA ALA A 139 -17.14 16.55 0.13
C ALA A 139 -15.67 16.46 -0.34
N TYR A 140 -14.87 15.58 0.26
CA TYR A 140 -13.48 15.38 -0.15
C TYR A 140 -13.34 14.73 -1.52
N LEU A 141 -14.26 13.85 -1.91
CA LEU A 141 -14.23 13.22 -3.24
C LEU A 141 -14.60 14.20 -4.37
N HIS A 142 -15.25 15.31 -4.04
CA HIS A 142 -15.59 16.37 -5.00
C HIS A 142 -14.60 17.53 -5.05
N VAL A 143 -13.64 17.57 -4.13
CA VAL A 143 -12.65 18.65 -4.03
C VAL A 143 -11.26 18.10 -4.38
N ASP A 144 -10.51 18.85 -5.19
CA ASP A 144 -9.17 18.46 -5.64
C ASP A 144 -8.09 18.50 -4.54
N THR A 145 -8.45 18.95 -3.33
CA THR A 145 -7.48 19.11 -2.23
C THR A 145 -7.94 18.39 -0.97
N ILE A 146 -7.03 17.61 -0.39
CA ILE A 146 -7.23 16.97 0.92
C ILE A 146 -6.62 17.88 1.99
N HIS A 147 -7.40 18.17 3.05
CA HIS A 147 -6.91 18.94 4.19
C HIS A 147 -5.68 18.29 4.82
N SER A 148 -4.65 19.08 5.16
CA SER A 148 -3.37 18.61 5.66
C SER A 148 -3.49 17.68 6.88
N GLY A 149 -4.41 17.96 7.80
CA GLY A 149 -4.66 17.11 8.97
C GLY A 149 -5.19 15.72 8.63
N LEU A 150 -5.95 15.58 7.53
CA LEU A 150 -6.44 14.27 7.08
C LEU A 150 -5.35 13.49 6.35
N ASN A 151 -4.49 14.18 5.62
CA ASN A 151 -3.38 13.59 4.87
C ASN A 151 -2.16 13.25 5.77
N HIS A 152 -2.12 13.74 7.01
CA HIS A 152 -1.03 13.44 7.93
C HIS A 152 -1.08 11.97 8.36
N THR A 153 0.08 11.28 8.29
CA THR A 153 0.16 9.86 8.59
C THR A 153 1.42 9.50 9.38
N TYR A 154 1.31 8.52 10.28
CA TYR A 154 2.47 7.96 10.95
C TYR A 154 3.10 6.84 10.13
N LEU A 155 4.42 6.85 10.01
CA LEU A 155 5.18 5.71 9.49
C LEU A 155 5.66 4.83 10.64
N THR A 156 5.15 3.61 10.69
CA THR A 156 5.60 2.61 11.67
C THR A 156 6.53 1.62 10.99
N LEU A 157 7.71 1.41 11.57
CA LEU A 157 8.73 0.53 11.02
C LEU A 157 8.63 -0.88 11.61
N ILE A 158 8.49 -1.88 10.74
CA ILE A 158 8.42 -3.30 11.14
C ILE A 158 9.66 -4.01 10.63
N PRO A 159 10.44 -4.70 11.52
CA PRO A 159 11.61 -5.45 11.13
C PRO A 159 11.28 -6.56 10.11
N LYS A 160 12.05 -6.66 9.04
CA LYS A 160 12.03 -7.77 8.07
C LYS A 160 12.90 -8.93 8.53
N VAL A 161 13.94 -8.62 9.29
CA VAL A 161 14.96 -9.57 9.77
C VAL A 161 15.02 -9.60 11.29
N LYS A 162 15.68 -10.60 11.87
CA LYS A 162 15.74 -10.77 13.33
C LYS A 162 16.58 -9.69 14.04
N SER A 163 17.62 -9.20 13.39
CA SER A 163 18.54 -8.19 13.94
C SER A 163 18.72 -7.08 12.90
N PRO A 164 17.75 -6.16 12.78
CA PRO A 164 17.81 -5.10 11.82
C PRO A 164 18.83 -4.05 12.26
N VAL A 165 19.70 -3.64 11.34
CA VAL A 165 20.72 -2.62 11.56
C VAL A 165 20.63 -1.47 10.55
N LYS A 166 20.01 -1.71 9.38
CA LYS A 166 19.85 -0.71 8.32
C LYS A 166 18.38 -0.32 8.16
N VAL A 167 18.12 0.89 7.69
CA VAL A 167 16.73 1.34 7.39
C VAL A 167 16.06 0.39 6.40
N LEU A 168 16.80 -0.19 5.47
CA LEU A 168 16.31 -1.18 4.50
C LEU A 168 15.82 -2.48 5.13
N ASP A 169 16.28 -2.80 6.34
CA ASP A 169 15.87 -4.00 7.08
C ASP A 169 14.46 -3.85 7.67
N PHE A 170 13.87 -2.66 7.57
CA PHE A 170 12.52 -2.38 8.03
C PHE A 170 11.55 -2.22 6.86
N ARG A 171 10.28 -2.53 7.15
CA ARG A 171 9.15 -2.26 6.27
C ARG A 171 8.37 -1.08 6.84
N PRO A 172 8.30 0.05 6.13
CA PRO A 172 7.41 1.14 6.56
C PRO A 172 5.97 0.72 6.36
N ILE A 173 5.14 1.03 7.34
CA ILE A 173 3.69 0.87 7.29
C ILE A 173 3.06 2.21 7.62
N ALA A 174 2.33 2.76 6.67
CA ALA A 174 1.58 3.99 6.85
C ALA A 174 0.31 3.74 7.69
N LEU A 175 0.15 4.51 8.75
CA LEU A 175 -1.03 4.51 9.62
C LEU A 175 -1.86 5.75 9.31
N CYS A 176 -2.65 5.66 8.25
CA CYS A 176 -3.54 6.72 7.82
C CYS A 176 -4.81 6.78 8.66
N ASN A 177 -5.42 7.96 8.75
CA ASN A 177 -6.75 8.14 9.33
C ASN A 177 -7.79 7.30 8.58
N ILE A 178 -8.82 6.87 9.28
CA ILE A 178 -9.85 6.01 8.68
C ILE A 178 -10.63 6.75 7.60
N LEU A 179 -10.95 8.03 7.78
CA LEU A 179 -11.59 8.84 6.74
C LEU A 179 -10.78 8.87 5.43
N TYR A 180 -9.46 9.11 5.52
CA TYR A 180 -8.57 9.02 4.36
C TYR A 180 -8.59 7.62 3.72
N THR A 181 -8.61 6.58 4.56
CA THR A 181 -8.66 5.19 4.07
C THR A 181 -10.00 4.88 3.39
N ILE A 182 -11.13 5.44 3.86
CA ILE A 182 -12.44 5.31 3.20
C ILE A 182 -12.40 5.96 1.82
N ILE A 183 -11.95 7.22 1.73
CA ILE A 183 -11.80 7.95 0.46
C ILE A 183 -10.98 7.12 -0.54
N SER A 184 -9.78 6.71 -0.15
CA SER A 184 -8.89 5.90 -0.99
C SER A 184 -9.53 4.58 -1.40
N LYS A 185 -10.34 3.96 -0.52
CA LYS A 185 -11.02 2.70 -0.77
C LYS A 185 -12.18 2.84 -1.75
N VAL A 186 -12.94 3.94 -1.69
CA VAL A 186 -13.99 4.25 -2.66
C VAL A 186 -13.39 4.38 -4.06
N LEU A 187 -12.33 5.17 -4.20
CA LEU A 187 -11.62 5.32 -5.49
C LEU A 187 -11.05 3.98 -5.98
N ALA A 188 -10.43 3.21 -5.09
CA ALA A 188 -9.89 1.90 -5.44
C ALA A 188 -10.98 0.91 -5.86
N ASN A 189 -12.17 0.95 -5.25
CA ASN A 189 -13.30 0.09 -5.63
C ASN A 189 -13.79 0.42 -7.04
N ARG A 190 -13.89 1.69 -7.42
CA ARG A 190 -14.24 2.10 -8.80
C ARG A 190 -13.17 1.67 -9.79
N LEU A 191 -11.90 1.98 -9.51
CA LEU A 191 -10.80 1.58 -10.38
C LEU A 191 -10.75 0.06 -10.59
N LYS A 192 -11.06 -0.71 -9.56
CA LYS A 192 -11.07 -2.18 -9.61
C LYS A 192 -12.03 -2.75 -10.68
N ILE A 193 -13.09 -2.04 -11.01
CA ILE A 193 -14.06 -2.48 -12.02
C ILE A 193 -13.41 -2.53 -13.41
N ILE A 194 -12.63 -1.52 -13.76
CA ILE A 194 -11.99 -1.39 -15.06
C ILE A 194 -10.58 -2.02 -15.13
N LEU A 195 -9.96 -2.26 -13.98
CA LEU A 195 -8.58 -2.74 -13.87
C LEU A 195 -8.28 -4.00 -14.70
N PRO A 196 -9.17 -5.03 -14.77
CA PRO A 196 -8.95 -6.20 -15.61
C PRO A 196 -8.82 -5.88 -17.12
N ASN A 197 -9.48 -4.82 -17.57
CA ASN A 197 -9.50 -4.45 -18.99
C ASN A 197 -8.30 -3.58 -19.39
N ILE A 198 -7.69 -2.88 -18.43
CA ILE A 198 -6.57 -1.95 -18.67
C ILE A 198 -5.22 -2.51 -18.28
N SER A 199 -5.21 -3.61 -17.50
CA SER A 199 -3.98 -4.25 -17.07
C SER A 199 -3.53 -5.30 -18.05
N TYR A 200 -2.20 -5.46 -18.14
CA TYR A 200 -1.61 -6.51 -18.98
C TYR A 200 -2.04 -7.90 -18.48
N GLU A 201 -2.28 -8.83 -19.40
CA GLU A 201 -2.81 -10.16 -19.10
C GLU A 201 -1.97 -10.99 -18.13
N PHE A 202 -0.64 -10.78 -18.11
CA PHE A 202 0.28 -11.46 -17.17
C PHE A 202 0.42 -10.77 -15.81
N GLN A 203 -0.23 -9.62 -15.60
CA GLN A 203 -0.27 -8.96 -14.30
C GLN A 203 -1.20 -9.73 -13.36
N SER A 204 -0.67 -10.28 -12.27
CA SER A 204 -1.47 -11.00 -11.27
C SER A 204 -1.67 -10.23 -9.97
N ALA A 205 -0.73 -9.35 -9.60
CA ALA A 205 -0.87 -8.58 -8.39
C ALA A 205 -2.06 -7.61 -8.46
N SER A 206 -2.89 -7.60 -7.43
CA SER A 206 -4.09 -6.75 -7.31
C SER A 206 -5.19 -7.01 -8.34
N GLN A 207 -5.09 -8.11 -9.10
CA GLN A 207 -6.11 -8.54 -10.04
C GLN A 207 -7.11 -9.49 -9.38
N THR A 208 -8.39 -9.36 -9.74
CA THR A 208 -9.44 -10.32 -9.36
C THR A 208 -9.21 -11.63 -10.09
N ASP A 209 -9.46 -12.75 -9.41
CA ASP A 209 -9.41 -14.10 -9.98
C ASP A 209 -8.04 -14.57 -10.50
N LYS A 210 -6.96 -13.84 -10.19
CA LYS A 210 -5.59 -14.26 -10.48
C LYS A 210 -4.83 -14.63 -9.20
N ALA A 211 -4.26 -15.81 -9.17
CA ALA A 211 -3.48 -16.28 -8.04
C ALA A 211 -1.96 -16.01 -8.24
N ILE A 212 -1.27 -15.70 -7.16
CA ILE A 212 0.22 -15.57 -7.19
C ILE A 212 0.88 -16.89 -7.63
N SER A 213 0.24 -18.05 -7.35
CA SER A 213 0.67 -19.37 -7.80
C SER A 213 0.79 -19.49 -9.31
N ASP A 214 -0.05 -18.77 -10.08
CA ASP A 214 -0.04 -18.86 -11.54
C ASP A 214 1.28 -18.33 -12.11
N ASN A 215 1.77 -17.21 -11.59
CA ASN A 215 3.09 -16.67 -11.96
C ASN A 215 4.24 -17.62 -11.56
N ILE A 216 4.11 -18.31 -10.43
CA ILE A 216 5.11 -19.28 -10.00
C ILE A 216 5.14 -20.46 -10.97
N LEU A 217 3.99 -20.97 -11.40
CA LEU A 217 3.89 -22.05 -12.36
C LEU A 217 4.48 -21.67 -13.72
N VAL A 218 4.12 -20.49 -14.25
CA VAL A 218 4.68 -19.98 -15.51
C VAL A 218 6.20 -19.85 -15.43
N ALA A 219 6.71 -19.28 -14.32
CA ALA A 219 8.15 -19.17 -14.11
C ALA A 219 8.82 -20.55 -14.03
N PHE A 220 8.20 -21.51 -13.33
CA PHE A 220 8.72 -22.87 -13.21
C PHE A 220 8.78 -23.58 -14.57
N GLU A 221 7.72 -23.55 -15.36
CA GLU A 221 7.67 -24.16 -16.69
C GLU A 221 8.66 -23.51 -17.66
N THR A 222 8.77 -22.18 -17.62
CA THR A 222 9.73 -21.44 -18.45
C THR A 222 11.17 -21.86 -18.11
N LEU A 223 11.52 -21.88 -16.81
CA LEU A 223 12.86 -22.32 -16.38
C LEU A 223 13.12 -23.80 -16.66
N HIS A 224 12.10 -24.66 -16.53
CA HIS A 224 12.21 -26.06 -16.89
C HIS A 224 12.47 -26.24 -18.39
N HIS A 225 11.73 -25.51 -19.24
CA HIS A 225 11.95 -25.51 -20.70
C HIS A 225 13.38 -25.05 -21.05
N LEU A 226 13.85 -23.96 -20.44
CA LEU A 226 15.21 -23.45 -20.66
C LEU A 226 16.28 -24.47 -20.26
N LYS A 227 16.08 -25.18 -19.15
CA LYS A 227 17.01 -26.21 -18.65
C LYS A 227 17.03 -27.45 -19.52
N THR A 228 15.90 -27.84 -20.08
CA THR A 228 15.75 -29.07 -20.89
C THR A 228 16.09 -28.88 -22.36
N LYS A 229 16.09 -27.67 -22.88
CA LYS A 229 16.43 -27.38 -24.26
C LYS A 229 17.91 -27.59 -24.54
N LYS A 230 18.22 -28.68 -25.23
CA LYS A 230 19.61 -29.10 -25.56
C LYS A 230 20.00 -28.82 -27.02
N THR A 231 19.06 -28.44 -27.87
CA THR A 231 19.28 -28.29 -29.31
C THR A 231 18.77 -26.96 -29.83
N GLY A 232 19.43 -26.42 -30.86
CA GLY A 232 19.07 -25.16 -31.50
C GLY A 232 20.22 -24.17 -31.53
N LYS A 233 20.22 -23.24 -32.53
CA LYS A 233 21.25 -22.21 -32.71
C LYS A 233 21.04 -20.98 -31.82
N ASN A 234 19.82 -20.79 -31.31
CA ASN A 234 19.47 -19.65 -30.48
C ASN A 234 19.52 -19.99 -29.01
N GLY A 235 20.30 -19.24 -28.24
CA GLY A 235 20.28 -19.27 -26.78
C GLY A 235 19.10 -18.46 -26.23
N PHE A 236 18.62 -18.85 -25.06
CA PHE A 236 17.61 -18.08 -24.31
C PHE A 236 18.18 -17.70 -22.94
N MET A 237 17.74 -16.58 -22.44
CA MET A 237 18.08 -16.08 -21.12
C MET A 237 16.81 -15.67 -20.38
N ALA A 238 16.66 -16.10 -19.13
CA ALA A 238 15.63 -15.59 -18.23
C ALA A 238 16.25 -14.51 -17.34
N MET A 239 15.63 -13.33 -17.28
CA MET A 239 16.04 -12.23 -16.43
C MET A 239 14.94 -11.92 -15.42
N LYS A 240 15.27 -11.91 -14.12
CA LYS A 240 14.37 -11.44 -13.07
C LYS A 240 14.75 -10.00 -12.70
N LEU A 241 13.80 -9.10 -12.86
CA LEU A 241 13.93 -7.71 -12.42
C LEU A 241 13.18 -7.54 -11.10
N ASP A 242 13.83 -6.93 -10.11
CA ASP A 242 13.23 -6.64 -8.81
C ASP A 242 13.49 -5.16 -8.46
N MET A 243 12.42 -4.40 -8.34
CA MET A 243 12.50 -2.98 -8.00
C MET A 243 12.35 -2.81 -6.48
N SER A 244 13.44 -2.43 -5.83
CA SER A 244 13.42 -2.07 -4.41
C SER A 244 12.51 -0.86 -4.17
N LYS A 245 11.57 -0.99 -3.22
CA LYS A 245 10.64 0.09 -2.87
C LYS A 245 9.83 0.62 -4.07
N ALA A 246 9.34 -0.27 -4.93
CA ALA A 246 8.67 0.10 -6.17
C ALA A 246 7.54 1.13 -5.97
N TYR A 247 6.64 0.93 -5.01
CA TYR A 247 5.55 1.87 -4.72
C TYR A 247 6.03 3.24 -4.24
N ASP A 248 7.08 3.27 -3.42
CA ASP A 248 7.62 4.51 -2.84
C ASP A 248 8.42 5.34 -3.87
N ARG A 249 8.78 4.74 -5.01
CA ARG A 249 9.62 5.35 -6.05
C ARG A 249 8.87 5.70 -7.33
N VAL A 250 7.56 5.46 -7.39
CA VAL A 250 6.76 5.90 -8.53
C VAL A 250 6.63 7.42 -8.48
N GLU A 251 7.14 8.08 -9.49
CA GLU A 251 7.02 9.53 -9.66
C GLU A 251 5.59 9.93 -10.03
N TRP A 252 5.00 10.88 -9.30
CA TRP A 252 3.64 11.34 -9.55
C TRP A 252 3.43 11.84 -10.97
N ARG A 253 4.38 12.65 -11.48
CA ARG A 253 4.34 13.14 -12.86
C ARG A 253 4.31 12.00 -13.87
N PHE A 254 5.11 10.96 -13.65
CA PHE A 254 5.14 9.77 -14.51
C PHE A 254 3.79 9.04 -14.48
N LEU A 255 3.21 8.85 -13.28
CA LEU A 255 1.91 8.21 -13.12
C LEU A 255 0.80 9.01 -13.82
N MET A 256 0.76 10.33 -13.62
CA MET A 256 -0.22 11.20 -14.26
C MET A 256 -0.14 11.13 -15.79
N ASN A 257 1.08 11.24 -16.34
CA ASN A 257 1.28 11.15 -17.79
C ASN A 257 0.86 9.78 -18.36
N ILE A 258 1.17 8.67 -17.66
CA ILE A 258 0.69 7.35 -18.10
C ILE A 258 -0.83 7.29 -18.09
N MET A 259 -1.49 7.75 -17.05
CA MET A 259 -2.96 7.74 -16.96
C MET A 259 -3.58 8.58 -18.09
N GLU A 260 -3.02 9.74 -18.38
CA GLU A 260 -3.45 10.60 -19.50
C GLU A 260 -3.32 9.87 -20.85
N TRP A 261 -2.16 9.28 -21.13
CA TRP A 261 -1.94 8.49 -22.35
C TRP A 261 -2.84 7.26 -22.43
N MET A 262 -3.14 6.61 -21.32
CA MET A 262 -4.10 5.51 -21.27
C MET A 262 -5.54 5.96 -21.54
N GLY A 263 -5.83 7.25 -21.48
CA GLY A 263 -7.13 7.86 -21.77
C GLY A 263 -8.03 8.04 -20.56
N PHE A 264 -7.47 8.10 -19.34
CA PHE A 264 -8.23 8.52 -18.17
C PHE A 264 -8.67 9.98 -18.30
N HIS A 265 -9.82 10.30 -17.73
CA HIS A 265 -10.31 11.66 -17.66
C HIS A 265 -9.52 12.48 -16.65
N GLU A 266 -9.37 13.77 -16.86
CA GLU A 266 -8.62 14.68 -15.96
C GLU A 266 -9.21 14.78 -14.56
N LYS A 267 -10.50 14.49 -14.41
CA LYS A 267 -11.23 14.54 -13.12
C LYS A 267 -11.01 13.28 -12.31
#